data_4987f6fcb4b4305e3e18cf71d74b4f50
#
_entry.id   4987f6fcb4b4305e3e18cf71d74b4f50
#
_cell.length_a   1.000
_cell.length_b   1.000
_cell.length_c   1.000
_cell.angle_alpha   90.00
_cell.angle_beta   90.00
_cell.angle_gamma   90.00
#
_symmetry.space_group_name_H-M   'P 1'
#
loop_
_entity.id
_entity.type
_entity.pdbx_description
1 polymer ?
#
loop_
_entity_poly.entity_id
_entity_poly.type
_entity_poly.pdbx_seq_one_letter_code
_entity_poly.pdbx_strand_id
1 'polypeptide(L)'
;MSWIPVTEQDRREMLAAIGAPSVEDLFSVIPQSLRMRGWDLPPGMAEAALRRHVAGLAEKNRVSPVSFLGGGYYDHFIPAAVDALASRSEFFTAYTPYQPEAAQGTLQAIYEYQSAVCRLTDMECANASLYDGGTALFEAAVMACRATGRGVVRVHPSVNPVWRRILLTHTANLDVEIADGADPEGAACVIVQNPAFRGDLADFSELAAACHAAGALLVAAFNPVSLGLLKSPGAMGADIAVAEGQGLGLPLGFGGPYLGVLAARKALIRKMPGRIAAATVDTEGRRGFVLTLQAREQHIRREKANSNICSNQALCALRALIYLCLAGPEGLRGVAEACNAKAEYLKARLAARFPVANPGPTFNEFAVRLPIPAERAAAGMLERGFLAGLPLAAVGAGDENELLVAVTETRTRSEMDAFAAALEEVCHAVDL
;
A
#
# COMPACT_ATOMS: atom_id res chain seq x y z
N MET A 1 -23.35 -22.69 -19.84
CA MET A 1 -23.81 -23.54 -18.71
C MET A 1 -24.40 -22.67 -17.64
N SER A 2 -25.57 -23.01 -17.12
CA SER A 2 -26.16 -22.35 -15.97
C SER A 2 -25.40 -22.77 -14.70
N TRP A 3 -25.08 -21.84 -13.81
CA TRP A 3 -24.52 -22.13 -12.49
C TRP A 3 -25.58 -22.64 -11.49
N ILE A 4 -26.85 -22.62 -11.89
CA ILE A 4 -27.96 -23.11 -11.08
C ILE A 4 -28.15 -24.60 -11.43
N PRO A 5 -28.03 -25.52 -10.48
CA PRO A 5 -28.11 -26.95 -10.71
C PRO A 5 -29.57 -27.47 -10.91
N VAL A 6 -30.46 -26.59 -11.37
CA VAL A 6 -31.89 -26.92 -11.60
C VAL A 6 -32.06 -27.33 -13.06
N THR A 7 -32.53 -28.55 -13.29
CA THR A 7 -32.87 -29.06 -14.62
C THR A 7 -34.22 -28.52 -15.10
N GLU A 8 -34.53 -28.71 -16.40
CA GLU A 8 -35.86 -28.37 -16.94
C GLU A 8 -36.97 -29.21 -16.32
N GLN A 9 -36.68 -30.43 -15.87
CA GLN A 9 -37.62 -31.27 -15.14
C GLN A 9 -37.88 -30.69 -13.75
N ASP A 10 -36.83 -30.38 -12.99
CA ASP A 10 -36.96 -29.75 -11.66
C ASP A 10 -37.78 -28.46 -11.75
N ARG A 11 -37.52 -27.63 -12.77
CA ARG A 11 -38.27 -26.39 -13.00
C ARG A 11 -39.74 -26.63 -13.21
N ARG A 12 -40.12 -27.65 -14.02
CA ARG A 12 -41.51 -28.02 -14.24
C ARG A 12 -42.20 -28.53 -12.96
N GLU A 13 -41.49 -29.34 -12.20
CA GLU A 13 -42.02 -29.87 -10.93
C GLU A 13 -42.23 -28.74 -9.90
N MET A 14 -41.26 -27.80 -9.80
CA MET A 14 -41.37 -26.63 -8.94
C MET A 14 -42.54 -25.71 -9.34
N LEU A 15 -42.72 -25.43 -10.64
CA LEU A 15 -43.83 -24.63 -11.15
C LEU A 15 -45.18 -25.33 -10.89
N ALA A 16 -45.27 -26.65 -11.10
CA ALA A 16 -46.48 -27.44 -10.79
C ALA A 16 -46.79 -27.38 -9.28
N ALA A 17 -45.80 -27.50 -8.40
CA ALA A 17 -45.99 -27.45 -6.95
C ALA A 17 -46.56 -26.13 -6.45
N ILE A 18 -46.22 -24.99 -7.10
CA ILE A 18 -46.75 -23.67 -6.76
C ILE A 18 -47.97 -23.25 -7.60
N GLY A 19 -48.39 -24.08 -8.52
CA GLY A 19 -49.53 -23.80 -9.39
C GLY A 19 -49.32 -22.73 -10.44
N ALA A 20 -48.05 -22.47 -10.84
CA ALA A 20 -47.72 -21.48 -11.85
C ALA A 20 -47.48 -22.15 -13.22
N PRO A 21 -48.10 -21.65 -14.31
CA PRO A 21 -47.92 -22.22 -15.66
C PRO A 21 -46.49 -22.00 -16.20
N SER A 22 -45.88 -20.91 -15.88
CA SER A 22 -44.53 -20.56 -16.33
C SER A 22 -43.81 -19.66 -15.32
N VAL A 23 -42.49 -19.51 -15.49
CA VAL A 23 -41.67 -18.53 -14.70
C VAL A 23 -42.17 -17.10 -14.96
N GLU A 24 -42.61 -16.78 -16.18
CA GLU A 24 -43.10 -15.45 -16.53
C GLU A 24 -44.38 -15.08 -15.78
N ASP A 25 -45.23 -16.05 -15.42
CA ASP A 25 -46.43 -15.80 -14.64
C ASP A 25 -46.14 -15.36 -13.22
N LEU A 26 -44.98 -15.71 -12.67
CA LEU A 26 -44.54 -15.26 -11.34
C LEU A 26 -44.30 -13.75 -11.31
N PHE A 27 -44.03 -13.12 -12.46
CA PHE A 27 -43.87 -11.71 -12.62
C PHE A 27 -45.14 -10.95 -13.02
N SER A 28 -46.28 -11.60 -13.02
CA SER A 28 -47.59 -11.01 -13.43
C SER A 28 -47.98 -9.76 -12.66
N VAL A 29 -47.46 -9.61 -11.43
CA VAL A 29 -47.63 -8.39 -10.60
C VAL A 29 -46.96 -7.15 -11.20
N ILE A 30 -46.00 -7.30 -12.10
CA ILE A 30 -45.35 -6.20 -12.80
C ILE A 30 -46.07 -5.95 -14.13
N PRO A 31 -46.66 -4.75 -14.36
CA PRO A 31 -47.24 -4.38 -15.61
C PRO A 31 -46.31 -4.61 -16.82
N GLN A 32 -46.84 -5.16 -17.92
CA GLN A 32 -46.05 -5.49 -19.12
C GLN A 32 -45.26 -4.28 -19.66
N SER A 33 -45.82 -3.06 -19.55
CA SER A 33 -45.19 -1.79 -19.97
C SER A 33 -43.98 -1.40 -19.15
N LEU A 34 -43.83 -1.96 -17.96
CA LEU A 34 -42.69 -1.69 -17.04
C LEU A 34 -41.64 -2.80 -17.06
N ARG A 35 -41.94 -3.91 -17.77
CA ARG A 35 -40.97 -5.02 -17.88
C ARG A 35 -39.88 -4.67 -18.90
N MET A 36 -38.66 -5.02 -18.56
CA MET A 36 -37.54 -4.94 -19.48
C MET A 36 -37.68 -5.95 -20.60
N ARG A 37 -37.49 -5.53 -21.83
CA ARG A 37 -37.71 -6.39 -23.04
C ARG A 37 -36.51 -7.25 -23.41
N GLY A 38 -35.39 -7.09 -22.69
CA GLY A 38 -34.14 -7.82 -22.92
C GLY A 38 -32.93 -7.01 -22.57
N TRP A 39 -31.78 -7.63 -22.56
CA TRP A 39 -30.50 -6.98 -22.40
C TRP A 39 -29.82 -6.87 -23.77
N ASP A 40 -29.36 -5.65 -24.11
CA ASP A 40 -28.49 -5.44 -25.27
C ASP A 40 -27.04 -5.76 -24.88
N LEU A 41 -26.81 -7.05 -24.59
CA LEU A 41 -25.50 -7.58 -24.27
C LEU A 41 -25.10 -8.63 -25.31
N PRO A 42 -23.82 -8.64 -25.72
CA PRO A 42 -23.33 -9.68 -26.61
C PRO A 42 -23.49 -11.08 -25.96
N PRO A 43 -23.67 -12.11 -26.75
CA PRO A 43 -23.74 -13.47 -26.23
C PRO A 43 -22.45 -13.87 -25.54
N GLY A 44 -22.53 -14.74 -24.54
CA GLY A 44 -21.36 -15.26 -23.84
C GLY A 44 -20.44 -16.03 -24.77
N MET A 45 -19.16 -15.90 -24.56
CA MET A 45 -18.10 -16.59 -25.31
C MET A 45 -17.81 -17.96 -24.69
N ALA A 46 -17.48 -18.95 -25.52
CA ALA A 46 -16.90 -20.20 -25.06
C ALA A 46 -15.48 -19.90 -24.47
N GLU A 47 -15.03 -20.66 -23.47
CA GLU A 47 -13.78 -20.42 -22.74
C GLU A 47 -12.58 -20.21 -23.67
N ALA A 48 -12.39 -21.07 -24.68
CA ALA A 48 -11.27 -20.93 -25.61
C ALA A 48 -11.29 -19.63 -26.42
N ALA A 49 -12.47 -19.13 -26.78
CA ALA A 49 -12.64 -17.83 -27.46
C ALA A 49 -12.38 -16.67 -26.52
N LEU A 50 -12.90 -16.75 -25.29
CA LEU A 50 -12.69 -15.76 -24.24
C LEU A 50 -11.21 -15.62 -23.91
N ARG A 51 -10.49 -16.75 -23.73
CA ARG A 51 -9.04 -16.72 -23.45
C ARG A 51 -8.26 -16.03 -24.56
N ARG A 52 -8.54 -16.33 -25.86
CA ARG A 52 -7.89 -15.64 -26.98
C ARG A 52 -8.22 -14.14 -27.01
N HIS A 53 -9.48 -13.80 -26.76
CA HIS A 53 -9.90 -12.39 -26.74
C HIS A 53 -9.17 -11.60 -25.64
N VAL A 54 -9.14 -12.13 -24.40
CA VAL A 54 -8.47 -11.48 -23.26
C VAL A 54 -6.96 -11.46 -23.45
N ALA A 55 -6.35 -12.52 -24.00
CA ALA A 55 -4.93 -12.52 -24.33
C ALA A 55 -4.59 -11.42 -25.35
N GLY A 56 -5.39 -11.27 -26.42
CA GLY A 56 -5.21 -10.21 -27.40
C GLY A 56 -5.41 -8.79 -26.82
N LEU A 57 -6.20 -8.63 -25.75
CA LEU A 57 -6.27 -7.37 -25.01
C LEU A 57 -5.00 -7.15 -24.18
N ALA A 58 -4.49 -8.20 -23.51
CA ALA A 58 -3.29 -8.15 -22.71
C ALA A 58 -2.04 -7.81 -23.54
N GLU A 59 -1.94 -8.33 -24.76
CA GLU A 59 -0.84 -8.05 -25.71
C GLU A 59 -0.72 -6.57 -26.12
N LYS A 60 -1.78 -5.80 -25.95
CA LYS A 60 -1.75 -4.33 -26.18
C LYS A 60 -1.00 -3.56 -25.10
N ASN A 61 -0.75 -4.18 -23.94
CA ASN A 61 0.02 -3.56 -22.87
C ASN A 61 1.51 -3.67 -23.15
N ARG A 62 2.27 -2.61 -22.82
CA ARG A 62 3.72 -2.65 -22.82
C ARG A 62 4.21 -3.24 -21.50
N VAL A 63 4.57 -4.52 -21.50
CA VAL A 63 4.98 -5.28 -20.28
C VAL A 63 6.48 -5.42 -20.09
N SER A 64 7.28 -4.93 -21.04
CA SER A 64 8.72 -5.16 -21.09
C SER A 64 9.62 -3.97 -20.74
N PRO A 65 9.14 -2.74 -20.46
CA PRO A 65 10.06 -1.67 -20.10
C PRO A 65 10.75 -1.93 -18.78
N VAL A 66 12.06 -1.63 -18.72
CA VAL A 66 12.82 -1.64 -17.48
C VAL A 66 12.36 -0.45 -16.63
N SER A 67 11.89 -0.71 -15.40
CA SER A 67 11.25 0.30 -14.57
C SER A 67 12.24 0.96 -13.62
N PHE A 68 12.26 2.29 -13.65
CA PHE A 68 12.88 3.18 -12.65
C PHE A 68 11.81 4.06 -11.98
N LEU A 69 10.55 3.63 -12.03
CA LEU A 69 9.45 4.27 -11.33
C LEU A 69 9.53 4.02 -9.82
N GLY A 70 9.08 4.99 -9.06
CA GLY A 70 9.03 4.96 -7.60
C GLY A 70 7.87 5.79 -7.06
N GLY A 71 8.13 6.66 -6.10
CA GLY A 71 7.12 7.52 -5.47
C GLY A 71 6.29 6.80 -4.42
N GLY A 72 6.84 5.73 -3.83
CA GLY A 72 6.21 4.94 -2.76
C GLY A 72 5.83 3.52 -3.18
N TYR A 73 5.97 3.18 -4.46
CA TYR A 73 5.72 1.84 -5.02
C TYR A 73 6.92 1.43 -5.87
N TYR A 74 7.43 0.20 -5.67
CA TYR A 74 8.70 -0.20 -6.23
C TYR A 74 8.66 -1.62 -6.80
N ASP A 75 9.41 -1.83 -7.89
CA ASP A 75 9.58 -3.13 -8.53
C ASP A 75 10.65 -3.95 -7.79
N HIS A 76 10.25 -4.62 -6.70
CA HIS A 76 11.09 -5.53 -5.93
C HIS A 76 10.94 -6.99 -6.41
N PHE A 77 11.98 -7.79 -6.21
CA PHE A 77 11.93 -9.22 -6.48
C PHE A 77 11.00 -9.94 -5.46
N ILE A 78 10.08 -10.73 -5.99
CA ILE A 78 9.16 -11.53 -5.20
C ILE A 78 9.55 -13.00 -5.32
N PRO A 79 10.01 -13.66 -4.22
CA PRO A 79 10.31 -15.09 -4.24
C PRO A 79 9.08 -15.94 -4.62
N ALA A 80 9.26 -16.94 -5.49
CA ALA A 80 8.16 -17.80 -5.98
C ALA A 80 7.36 -18.47 -4.84
N ALA A 81 7.98 -18.71 -3.69
CA ALA A 81 7.31 -19.27 -2.52
C ALA A 81 6.23 -18.35 -1.94
N VAL A 82 6.32 -17.02 -2.13
CA VAL A 82 5.28 -16.07 -1.69
C VAL A 82 3.97 -16.37 -2.42
N ASP A 83 4.01 -16.47 -3.75
CA ASP A 83 2.83 -16.79 -4.55
C ASP A 83 2.30 -18.20 -4.26
N ALA A 84 3.19 -19.19 -4.19
CA ALA A 84 2.82 -20.58 -3.94
C ALA A 84 2.12 -20.79 -2.59
N LEU A 85 2.57 -20.11 -1.53
CA LEU A 85 1.97 -20.24 -0.21
C LEU A 85 0.72 -19.36 -0.05
N ALA A 86 0.72 -18.14 -0.56
CA ALA A 86 -0.43 -17.24 -0.46
C ALA A 86 -1.63 -17.69 -1.30
N SER A 87 -1.41 -18.46 -2.39
CA SER A 87 -2.49 -19.00 -3.22
C SER A 87 -3.07 -20.32 -2.74
N ARG A 88 -2.62 -20.85 -1.60
CA ARG A 88 -3.26 -22.03 -0.99
C ARG A 88 -4.70 -21.72 -0.61
N SER A 89 -5.61 -22.68 -0.89
CA SER A 89 -7.05 -22.52 -0.69
C SER A 89 -7.43 -22.13 0.76
N GLU A 90 -6.65 -22.60 1.73
CA GLU A 90 -6.87 -22.31 3.15
C GLU A 90 -6.75 -20.82 3.49
N PHE A 91 -5.97 -20.06 2.71
CA PHE A 91 -5.75 -18.63 2.89
C PHE A 91 -6.46 -17.78 1.85
N PHE A 92 -6.48 -18.22 0.58
CA PHE A 92 -6.88 -17.40 -0.56
C PHE A 92 -8.32 -16.89 -0.48
N THR A 93 -9.24 -17.70 0.04
CA THR A 93 -10.65 -17.36 0.20
C THR A 93 -11.02 -16.98 1.65
N ALA A 94 -10.07 -16.97 2.58
CA ALA A 94 -10.32 -16.58 3.95
C ALA A 94 -10.80 -15.12 4.03
N TYR A 95 -11.85 -14.91 4.83
CA TYR A 95 -12.38 -13.59 5.12
C TYR A 95 -12.09 -13.22 6.58
N THR A 96 -12.90 -12.38 7.21
CA THR A 96 -12.68 -11.99 8.59
C THR A 96 -12.81 -13.19 9.54
N PRO A 97 -11.80 -13.51 10.35
CA PRO A 97 -11.77 -14.68 11.22
C PRO A 97 -12.53 -14.42 12.53
N TYR A 98 -13.85 -14.20 12.47
CA TYR A 98 -14.67 -13.92 13.64
C TYR A 98 -14.81 -15.11 14.61
N GLN A 99 -14.83 -16.33 14.06
CA GLN A 99 -14.95 -17.55 14.86
C GLN A 99 -13.58 -18.14 15.13
N PRO A 100 -12.97 -17.90 16.31
CA PRO A 100 -11.63 -18.33 16.59
C PRO A 100 -11.47 -19.85 16.54
N GLU A 101 -12.50 -20.61 16.94
CA GLU A 101 -12.50 -22.07 16.90
C GLU A 101 -12.33 -22.65 15.49
N ALA A 102 -12.76 -21.93 14.45
CA ALA A 102 -12.65 -22.36 13.06
C ALA A 102 -11.49 -21.69 12.29
N ALA A 103 -10.89 -20.62 12.83
CA ALA A 103 -9.98 -19.74 12.10
C ALA A 103 -8.60 -19.57 12.76
N GLN A 104 -8.14 -20.56 13.53
CA GLN A 104 -6.88 -20.47 14.30
C GLN A 104 -5.67 -20.19 13.40
N GLY A 105 -5.54 -20.84 12.24
CA GLY A 105 -4.44 -20.62 11.31
C GLY A 105 -4.41 -19.19 10.75
N THR A 106 -5.55 -18.63 10.36
CA THR A 106 -5.66 -17.25 9.88
C THR A 106 -5.35 -16.24 10.99
N LEU A 107 -5.87 -16.47 12.20
CA LEU A 107 -5.60 -15.60 13.36
C LEU A 107 -4.13 -15.65 13.76
N GLN A 108 -3.49 -16.81 13.70
CA GLN A 108 -2.06 -16.95 13.93
C GLN A 108 -1.26 -16.17 12.90
N ALA A 109 -1.58 -16.28 11.61
CA ALA A 109 -0.93 -15.53 10.55
C ALA A 109 -1.03 -14.00 10.76
N ILE A 110 -2.21 -13.50 11.17
CA ILE A 110 -2.39 -12.08 11.53
C ILE A 110 -1.51 -11.70 12.72
N TYR A 111 -1.48 -12.52 13.77
CA TYR A 111 -0.66 -12.27 14.95
C TYR A 111 0.84 -12.25 14.62
N GLU A 112 1.29 -13.16 13.77
CA GLU A 112 2.68 -13.22 13.32
C GLU A 112 3.05 -12.02 12.44
N TYR A 113 2.15 -11.58 11.53
CA TYR A 113 2.31 -10.34 10.76
C TYR A 113 2.46 -9.13 11.68
N GLN A 114 1.56 -8.95 12.64
CA GLN A 114 1.64 -7.87 13.64
C GLN A 114 2.97 -7.89 14.39
N SER A 115 3.42 -9.09 14.77
CA SER A 115 4.70 -9.29 15.48
C SER A 115 5.91 -8.95 14.60
N ALA A 116 5.86 -9.30 13.32
CA ALA A 116 6.91 -8.96 12.35
C ALA A 116 6.99 -7.43 12.13
N VAL A 117 5.83 -6.76 11.97
CA VAL A 117 5.75 -5.31 11.85
C VAL A 117 6.28 -4.62 13.12
N CYS A 118 5.91 -5.09 14.31
CA CYS A 118 6.42 -4.54 15.57
C CYS A 118 7.95 -4.63 15.66
N ARG A 119 8.52 -5.79 15.30
CA ARG A 119 10.00 -5.97 15.31
C ARG A 119 10.69 -5.09 14.28
N LEU A 120 10.11 -4.97 13.08
CA LEU A 120 10.68 -4.16 12.00
C LEU A 120 10.70 -2.66 12.36
N THR A 121 9.69 -2.18 13.08
CA THR A 121 9.49 -0.77 13.39
C THR A 121 9.97 -0.35 14.77
N ASP A 122 10.36 -1.30 15.65
CA ASP A 122 10.59 -1.09 17.09
C ASP A 122 9.36 -0.49 17.80
N MET A 123 8.15 -0.84 17.31
CA MET A 123 6.89 -0.50 17.94
C MET A 123 6.35 -1.64 18.80
N GLU A 124 5.48 -1.33 19.76
CA GLU A 124 4.98 -2.28 20.73
C GLU A 124 3.70 -2.99 20.29
N CYS A 125 2.95 -2.41 19.36
CA CYS A 125 1.74 -3.00 18.81
C CYS A 125 1.50 -2.60 17.35
N ALA A 126 0.86 -3.50 16.59
CA ALA A 126 0.41 -3.28 15.21
C ALA A 126 -0.98 -3.86 15.02
N ASN A 127 -1.72 -3.34 14.04
CA ASN A 127 -3.01 -3.92 13.64
C ASN A 127 -2.84 -4.99 12.55
N ALA A 128 -3.95 -5.62 12.17
CA ALA A 128 -3.98 -6.67 11.15
C ALA A 128 -3.66 -6.17 9.73
N SER A 129 -3.79 -4.93 9.44
CA SER A 129 -3.45 -4.09 8.28
C SER A 129 -4.51 -3.05 7.99
N LEU A 130 -4.17 -2.10 7.12
CA LEU A 130 -5.07 -1.13 6.51
C LEU A 130 -5.05 -1.28 4.98
N TYR A 131 -5.70 -0.38 4.24
CA TYR A 131 -5.88 -0.57 2.79
C TYR A 131 -4.61 -0.25 1.99
N ASP A 132 -3.94 0.84 2.32
CA ASP A 132 -2.70 1.33 1.70
C ASP A 132 -2.00 2.33 2.63
N GLY A 133 -0.79 2.77 2.25
CA GLY A 133 0.00 3.70 3.05
C GLY A 133 -0.66 5.07 3.27
N GLY A 134 -1.35 5.61 2.27
CA GLY A 134 -2.06 6.88 2.38
C GLY A 134 -3.23 6.81 3.35
N THR A 135 -4.02 5.74 3.29
CA THR A 135 -5.10 5.46 4.25
C THR A 135 -4.54 5.23 5.66
N ALA A 136 -3.41 4.53 5.77
CA ALA A 136 -2.74 4.32 7.06
C ALA A 136 -2.29 5.66 7.68
N LEU A 137 -1.80 6.60 6.86
CA LEU A 137 -1.43 7.93 7.31
C LEU A 137 -2.64 8.72 7.83
N PHE A 138 -3.77 8.67 7.12
CA PHE A 138 -5.01 9.30 7.56
C PHE A 138 -5.47 8.73 8.91
N GLU A 139 -5.51 7.41 9.04
CA GLU A 139 -5.92 6.75 10.27
C GLU A 139 -4.97 7.08 11.45
N ALA A 140 -3.67 7.20 11.19
CA ALA A 140 -2.69 7.61 12.19
C ALA A 140 -2.91 9.04 12.66
N ALA A 141 -3.21 9.98 11.75
CA ALA A 141 -3.52 11.36 12.07
C ALA A 141 -4.78 11.47 12.94
N VAL A 142 -5.87 10.79 12.57
CA VAL A 142 -7.11 10.75 13.36
C VAL A 142 -6.88 10.08 14.73
N MET A 143 -6.07 9.03 14.76
CA MET A 143 -5.66 8.37 16.01
C MET A 143 -4.91 9.32 16.93
N ALA A 144 -4.00 10.14 16.39
CA ALA A 144 -3.26 11.15 17.13
C ALA A 144 -4.18 12.27 17.66
N CYS A 145 -5.11 12.78 16.82
CA CYS A 145 -6.09 13.77 17.24
C CYS A 145 -6.93 13.25 18.43
N ARG A 146 -7.39 12.00 18.36
CA ARG A 146 -8.16 11.38 19.46
C ARG A 146 -7.35 11.07 20.71
N ALA A 147 -6.04 10.85 20.55
CA ALA A 147 -5.17 10.58 21.69
C ALA A 147 -4.85 11.85 22.47
N THR A 148 -4.59 12.95 21.76
CA THR A 148 -4.19 14.24 22.34
C THR A 148 -5.39 15.16 22.67
N GLY A 149 -6.55 14.93 22.05
CA GLY A 149 -7.70 15.83 22.13
C GLY A 149 -7.52 17.13 21.35
N ARG A 150 -6.56 17.18 20.42
CA ARG A 150 -6.24 18.34 19.57
C ARG A 150 -6.64 18.08 18.13
N GLY A 151 -6.90 19.13 17.34
CA GLY A 151 -7.37 19.02 15.94
C GLY A 151 -6.35 19.43 14.89
N VAL A 152 -5.15 19.93 15.25
CA VAL A 152 -4.16 20.41 14.28
C VAL A 152 -3.13 19.31 13.97
N VAL A 153 -2.96 18.97 12.69
CA VAL A 153 -1.97 17.99 12.19
C VAL A 153 -0.94 18.74 11.35
N ARG A 154 0.31 18.70 11.76
CA ARG A 154 1.43 19.29 11.01
C ARG A 154 2.02 18.27 10.05
N VAL A 155 2.21 18.65 8.80
CA VAL A 155 2.78 17.78 7.75
C VAL A 155 4.11 18.35 7.29
N HIS A 156 5.18 17.61 7.59
CA HIS A 156 6.54 17.97 7.19
C HIS A 156 6.72 17.85 5.66
N PRO A 157 7.54 18.71 5.01
CA PRO A 157 7.80 18.64 3.56
C PRO A 157 8.37 17.31 3.03
N SER A 158 8.89 16.45 3.92
CA SER A 158 9.35 15.10 3.55
C SER A 158 8.24 14.16 3.12
N VAL A 159 6.98 14.44 3.47
CA VAL A 159 5.85 13.52 3.27
C VAL A 159 5.43 13.48 1.81
N ASN A 160 5.10 12.28 1.33
CA ASN A 160 4.56 12.05 0.00
C ASN A 160 3.35 12.97 -0.30
N PRO A 161 3.39 13.80 -1.34
CA PRO A 161 2.33 14.76 -1.67
C PRO A 161 1.00 14.08 -2.03
N VAL A 162 1.04 12.85 -2.56
CA VAL A 162 -0.17 12.07 -2.84
C VAL A 162 -0.84 11.66 -1.52
N TRP A 163 -0.05 11.22 -0.53
CA TRP A 163 -0.58 10.88 0.80
C TRP A 163 -1.13 12.11 1.52
N ARG A 164 -0.47 13.26 1.35
CA ARG A 164 -1.00 14.54 1.87
C ARG A 164 -2.36 14.89 1.23
N ARG A 165 -2.55 14.65 -0.07
CA ARG A 165 -3.85 14.85 -0.73
C ARG A 165 -4.92 13.88 -0.22
N ILE A 166 -4.55 12.62 0.01
CA ILE A 166 -5.44 11.61 0.63
C ILE A 166 -5.87 12.09 2.03
N LEU A 167 -4.92 12.56 2.84
CA LEU A 167 -5.18 13.11 4.16
C LEU A 167 -6.18 14.27 4.10
N LEU A 168 -5.96 15.26 3.23
CA LEU A 168 -6.88 16.38 3.01
C LEU A 168 -8.27 15.92 2.58
N THR A 169 -8.37 14.96 1.67
CA THR A 169 -9.64 14.45 1.18
C THR A 169 -10.44 13.78 2.29
N HIS A 170 -9.80 12.93 3.09
CA HIS A 170 -10.47 12.21 4.16
C HIS A 170 -10.81 13.07 5.37
N THR A 171 -10.06 14.16 5.60
CA THR A 171 -10.34 15.09 6.72
C THR A 171 -11.30 16.21 6.37
N ALA A 172 -11.70 16.36 5.10
CA ALA A 172 -12.50 17.49 4.62
C ALA A 172 -13.82 17.75 5.38
N ASN A 173 -14.40 16.69 5.97
CA ASN A 173 -15.64 16.78 6.76
C ASN A 173 -15.41 16.47 8.25
N LEU A 174 -14.16 16.50 8.70
CA LEU A 174 -13.78 16.30 10.09
C LEU A 174 -13.31 17.63 10.68
N ASP A 175 -13.42 17.76 12.00
CA ASP A 175 -12.87 18.91 12.73
C ASP A 175 -11.36 18.71 12.94
N VAL A 176 -10.62 18.67 11.83
CA VAL A 176 -9.17 18.45 11.75
C VAL A 176 -8.56 19.42 10.75
N GLU A 177 -7.62 20.23 11.21
CA GLU A 177 -6.83 21.15 10.40
C GLU A 177 -5.54 20.48 9.94
N ILE A 178 -5.27 20.49 8.64
CA ILE A 178 -4.00 20.02 8.06
C ILE A 178 -3.15 21.22 7.69
N ALA A 179 -2.06 21.42 8.40
CA ALA A 179 -1.15 22.54 8.21
C ALA A 179 0.28 22.06 7.86
N ASP A 180 0.97 22.82 7.02
CA ASP A 180 2.36 22.51 6.65
C ASP A 180 3.33 22.89 7.77
N GLY A 181 4.46 22.17 7.86
CA GLY A 181 5.56 22.45 8.78
C GLY A 181 5.81 21.36 9.81
N ALA A 182 6.70 21.68 10.76
CA ALA A 182 7.14 20.73 11.79
C ALA A 182 7.01 21.29 13.22
N ASP A 183 6.38 22.46 13.38
CA ASP A 183 6.18 23.06 14.71
C ASP A 183 5.16 22.24 15.51
N PRO A 184 5.55 21.60 16.64
CA PRO A 184 4.67 20.76 17.41
C PRO A 184 3.73 21.54 18.35
N GLU A 185 3.90 22.85 18.51
CA GLU A 185 3.13 23.64 19.48
C GLU A 185 1.65 23.64 19.09
N GLY A 186 0.79 23.24 20.02
CA GLY A 186 -0.66 23.13 19.81
C GLY A 186 -1.10 22.00 18.86
N ALA A 187 -0.18 21.31 18.21
CA ALA A 187 -0.51 20.23 17.29
C ALA A 187 -0.93 18.95 18.01
N ALA A 188 -1.78 18.15 17.35
CA ALA A 188 -2.07 16.77 17.73
C ALA A 188 -0.88 15.86 17.41
N CYS A 189 -0.30 16.06 16.23
CA CYS A 189 0.92 15.38 15.80
C CYS A 189 1.67 16.17 14.74
N VAL A 190 2.94 15.79 14.57
CA VAL A 190 3.76 16.12 13.41
C VAL A 190 3.96 14.83 12.61
N ILE A 191 3.68 14.89 11.31
CA ILE A 191 3.90 13.78 10.39
C ILE A 191 5.19 14.01 9.63
N VAL A 192 6.08 13.03 9.63
CA VAL A 192 7.35 13.01 8.88
C VAL A 192 7.42 11.77 8.01
N GLN A 193 8.31 11.78 7.00
CA GLN A 193 8.62 10.58 6.21
C GLN A 193 10.13 10.41 6.08
N ASN A 194 10.63 9.19 6.33
CA ASN A 194 12.02 8.81 6.16
C ASN A 194 12.13 7.39 5.56
N PRO A 195 12.75 7.20 4.38
CA PRO A 195 13.24 8.24 3.46
C PRO A 195 12.15 9.22 3.04
N ALA A 196 12.52 10.50 2.85
CA ALA A 196 11.61 11.51 2.33
C ALA A 196 11.10 11.12 0.92
N PHE A 197 9.98 11.70 0.49
CA PHE A 197 9.41 11.41 -0.84
C PHE A 197 10.40 11.61 -1.99
N ARG A 198 11.29 12.57 -1.88
CA ARG A 198 12.35 12.83 -2.89
C ARG A 198 13.61 11.98 -2.69
N GLY A 199 13.65 11.12 -1.66
CA GLY A 199 14.73 10.18 -1.37
C GLY A 199 15.67 10.60 -0.25
N ASP A 200 15.64 11.85 0.23
CA ASP A 200 16.53 12.35 1.28
C ASP A 200 16.37 11.59 2.59
N LEU A 201 17.46 11.42 3.32
CA LEU A 201 17.49 10.78 4.64
C LEU A 201 17.63 11.81 5.76
N ALA A 202 16.86 11.61 6.83
CA ALA A 202 16.92 12.45 8.02
C ALA A 202 16.75 11.61 9.31
N ASP A 203 17.34 12.07 10.41
CA ASP A 203 17.04 11.58 11.76
C ASP A 203 16.06 12.55 12.42
N PHE A 204 14.88 12.07 12.75
CA PHE A 204 13.83 12.87 13.40
C PHE A 204 13.80 12.73 14.92
N SER A 205 14.85 12.21 15.56
CA SER A 205 14.89 11.99 17.00
C SER A 205 14.73 13.27 17.82
N GLU A 206 15.36 14.37 17.37
CA GLU A 206 15.22 15.68 18.03
C GLU A 206 13.79 16.23 17.90
N LEU A 207 13.18 16.06 16.70
CA LEU A 207 11.79 16.47 16.48
C LEU A 207 10.83 15.62 17.31
N ALA A 208 11.08 14.31 17.50
CA ALA A 208 10.31 13.48 18.40
C ALA A 208 10.34 14.01 19.84
N ALA A 209 11.52 14.36 20.34
CA ALA A 209 11.67 14.96 21.66
C ALA A 209 10.91 16.30 21.79
N ALA A 210 10.96 17.16 20.77
CA ALA A 210 10.22 18.41 20.73
C ALA A 210 8.69 18.17 20.71
N CYS A 211 8.21 17.20 19.93
CA CYS A 211 6.80 16.79 19.92
C CYS A 211 6.33 16.38 21.32
N HIS A 212 7.09 15.51 21.98
CA HIS A 212 6.75 15.03 23.33
C HIS A 212 6.75 16.17 24.35
N ALA A 213 7.71 17.09 24.28
CA ALA A 213 7.75 18.27 25.16
C ALA A 213 6.54 19.19 24.98
N ALA A 214 6.03 19.32 23.75
CA ALA A 214 4.81 20.09 23.44
C ALA A 214 3.50 19.29 23.67
N GLY A 215 3.58 18.01 24.06
CA GLY A 215 2.42 17.12 24.22
C GLY A 215 1.79 16.74 22.89
N ALA A 216 2.52 16.82 21.78
CA ALA A 216 2.14 16.31 20.47
C ALA A 216 2.74 14.91 20.25
N LEU A 217 2.23 14.18 19.26
CA LEU A 217 2.78 12.89 18.85
C LEU A 217 3.64 13.04 17.58
N LEU A 218 4.66 12.19 17.42
CA LEU A 218 5.36 12.02 16.16
C LEU A 218 4.78 10.83 15.39
N VAL A 219 4.28 11.07 14.18
CA VAL A 219 3.85 10.05 13.20
C VAL A 219 4.93 9.93 12.14
N ALA A 220 5.57 8.78 12.03
CA ALA A 220 6.61 8.52 11.05
C ALA A 220 6.12 7.60 9.92
N ALA A 221 6.07 8.14 8.70
CA ALA A 221 5.94 7.35 7.48
C ALA A 221 7.31 6.79 7.08
N PHE A 222 7.37 5.56 6.56
CA PHE A 222 8.62 4.91 6.23
C PHE A 222 8.49 3.98 5.00
N ASN A 223 9.63 3.64 4.38
CA ASN A 223 9.73 2.56 3.41
C ASN A 223 10.13 1.28 4.16
N PRO A 224 9.31 0.19 4.16
CA PRO A 224 9.61 -1.00 4.93
C PRO A 224 10.94 -1.67 4.58
N VAL A 225 11.34 -1.66 3.30
CA VAL A 225 12.60 -2.25 2.84
C VAL A 225 13.80 -1.45 3.37
N SER A 226 13.68 -0.13 3.51
CA SER A 226 14.76 0.71 4.02
C SER A 226 15.17 0.37 5.45
N LEU A 227 14.27 -0.23 6.22
CA LEU A 227 14.55 -0.60 7.62
C LEU A 227 15.54 -1.78 7.75
N GLY A 228 15.92 -2.43 6.65
CA GLY A 228 17.08 -3.32 6.61
C GLY A 228 18.42 -2.58 6.79
N LEU A 229 18.44 -1.26 6.59
CA LEU A 229 19.64 -0.42 6.64
C LEU A 229 19.49 0.80 7.55
N LEU A 230 18.31 1.41 7.60
CA LEU A 230 18.08 2.68 8.31
C LEU A 230 17.53 2.45 9.72
N LYS A 231 17.72 3.49 10.56
CA LYS A 231 17.16 3.56 11.91
C LYS A 231 15.64 3.47 11.85
N SER A 232 15.07 2.61 12.69
CA SER A 232 13.61 2.39 12.74
C SER A 232 12.83 3.59 13.28
N PRO A 233 11.53 3.72 12.95
CA PRO A 233 10.67 4.76 13.53
C PRO A 233 10.65 4.76 15.05
N GLY A 234 10.57 3.57 15.68
CA GLY A 234 10.56 3.46 17.13
C GLY A 234 11.86 3.90 17.78
N ALA A 235 13.02 3.58 17.16
CA ALA A 235 14.32 4.04 17.61
C ALA A 235 14.51 5.55 17.44
N MET A 236 13.83 6.20 16.48
CA MET A 236 13.78 7.65 16.35
C MET A 236 12.83 8.32 17.36
N GLY A 237 12.06 7.55 18.13
CA GLY A 237 11.12 8.08 19.11
C GLY A 237 9.71 8.32 18.58
N ALA A 238 9.35 7.84 17.40
CA ALA A 238 7.99 7.95 16.88
C ALA A 238 6.97 7.24 17.79
N ASP A 239 5.75 7.78 17.82
CA ASP A 239 4.62 7.22 18.57
C ASP A 239 3.76 6.32 17.69
N ILE A 240 3.65 6.66 16.42
CA ILE A 240 2.92 5.92 15.40
C ILE A 240 3.82 5.79 14.16
N ALA A 241 3.89 4.60 13.59
CA ALA A 241 4.63 4.32 12.37
C ALA A 241 3.67 3.81 11.30
N VAL A 242 3.75 4.36 10.08
CA VAL A 242 2.89 3.98 8.95
C VAL A 242 3.71 3.76 7.69
N ALA A 243 3.28 2.82 6.85
CA ALA A 243 3.96 2.55 5.60
C ALA A 243 3.02 2.01 4.52
N GLU A 244 3.48 2.11 3.27
CA GLU A 244 3.01 1.27 2.19
C GLU A 244 3.84 -0.04 2.18
N GLY A 245 3.15 -1.16 2.36
CA GLY A 245 3.78 -2.48 2.46
C GLY A 245 3.98 -3.18 1.11
N GLN A 246 3.74 -2.54 -0.02
CA GLN A 246 3.83 -3.15 -1.35
C GLN A 246 5.20 -3.79 -1.59
N GLY A 247 6.31 -3.17 -1.18
CA GLY A 247 7.66 -3.70 -1.34
C GLY A 247 7.96 -4.99 -0.57
N LEU A 248 7.05 -5.44 0.29
CA LEU A 248 7.16 -6.68 1.06
C LEU A 248 6.47 -7.87 0.34
N GLY A 249 6.82 -8.15 -0.91
CA GLY A 249 6.35 -9.33 -1.62
C GLY A 249 5.00 -9.18 -2.32
N LEU A 250 4.56 -7.96 -2.63
CA LEU A 250 3.39 -7.68 -3.44
C LEU A 250 3.80 -7.15 -4.83
N PRO A 251 3.19 -7.66 -5.92
CA PRO A 251 3.44 -7.13 -7.25
C PRO A 251 2.85 -5.72 -7.41
N LEU A 252 3.39 -4.97 -8.37
CA LEU A 252 2.76 -3.74 -8.85
C LEU A 252 1.47 -4.11 -9.59
N GLY A 253 0.31 -3.62 -9.14
CA GLY A 253 -1.01 -4.05 -9.60
C GLY A 253 -1.89 -2.91 -10.12
N PHE A 254 -1.33 -1.88 -10.78
CA PHE A 254 -2.09 -0.79 -11.40
C PHE A 254 -3.09 -0.09 -10.45
N GLY A 255 -2.75 0.07 -9.20
CA GLY A 255 -3.59 0.71 -8.18
C GLY A 255 -4.01 -0.22 -7.04
N GLY A 256 -3.47 -1.40 -6.98
CA GLY A 256 -3.66 -2.32 -5.85
C GLY A 256 -4.29 -3.67 -6.23
N PRO A 257 -4.68 -4.47 -5.22
CA PRO A 257 -4.64 -4.12 -3.80
C PRO A 257 -3.21 -3.99 -3.25
N TYR A 258 -3.01 -3.06 -2.30
CA TYR A 258 -1.75 -2.84 -1.62
C TYR A 258 -1.87 -3.10 -0.12
N LEU A 259 -0.97 -2.57 0.73
CA LEU A 259 -0.91 -2.95 2.13
C LEU A 259 -0.59 -1.74 3.02
N GLY A 260 -1.59 -1.21 3.69
CA GLY A 260 -1.38 -0.21 4.73
C GLY A 260 -0.81 -0.85 6.01
N VAL A 261 0.39 -0.44 6.39
CA VAL A 261 1.04 -0.82 7.64
C VAL A 261 0.79 0.26 8.68
N LEU A 262 0.37 -0.14 9.90
CA LEU A 262 0.27 0.76 11.04
C LEU A 262 0.72 0.06 12.32
N ALA A 263 1.70 0.65 12.97
CA ALA A 263 2.18 0.25 14.29
C ALA A 263 2.27 1.45 15.23
N ALA A 264 2.26 1.22 16.54
CA ALA A 264 2.23 2.29 17.52
C ALA A 264 2.80 1.86 18.87
N ARG A 265 3.05 2.84 19.74
CA ARG A 265 3.35 2.62 21.16
C ARG A 265 2.13 1.98 21.86
N LYS A 266 2.38 1.11 22.83
CA LYS A 266 1.36 0.36 23.57
C LYS A 266 0.29 1.26 24.21
N ALA A 267 0.65 2.44 24.66
CA ALA A 267 -0.27 3.40 25.23
C ALA A 267 -1.42 3.79 24.28
N LEU A 268 -1.20 3.68 22.96
CA LEU A 268 -2.15 4.05 21.92
C LEU A 268 -3.03 2.89 21.44
N ILE A 269 -2.81 1.65 21.89
CA ILE A 269 -3.49 0.44 21.36
C ILE A 269 -5.03 0.54 21.38
N ARG A 270 -5.61 1.20 22.40
CA ARG A 270 -7.06 1.39 22.50
C ARG A 270 -7.62 2.44 21.53
N LYS A 271 -6.75 3.21 20.89
CA LYS A 271 -7.10 4.20 19.86
C LYS A 271 -6.81 3.70 18.43
N MET A 272 -6.08 2.59 18.32
CA MET A 272 -5.64 2.03 17.03
C MET A 272 -6.83 1.64 16.15
N PRO A 273 -6.84 1.96 14.85
CA PRO A 273 -7.87 1.53 13.90
C PRO A 273 -7.72 0.05 13.56
N GLY A 274 -8.77 -0.53 12.99
CA GLY A 274 -8.76 -1.88 12.43
C GLY A 274 -8.67 -3.00 13.47
N ARG A 275 -8.55 -4.23 12.99
CA ARG A 275 -8.53 -5.45 13.81
C ARG A 275 -7.18 -5.69 14.46
N ILE A 276 -7.22 -6.34 15.61
CA ILE A 276 -6.02 -6.79 16.32
C ILE A 276 -6.25 -8.25 16.73
N ALA A 277 -5.32 -9.13 16.36
CA ALA A 277 -5.25 -10.50 16.88
C ALA A 277 -4.36 -10.54 18.12
N ALA A 278 -4.72 -11.39 19.09
CA ALA A 278 -3.96 -11.61 20.30
C ALA A 278 -3.79 -13.10 20.56
N ALA A 279 -2.69 -13.46 21.22
CA ALA A 279 -2.52 -14.79 21.76
C ALA A 279 -3.33 -14.96 23.06
N THR A 280 -3.91 -16.13 23.25
CA THR A 280 -4.67 -16.54 24.43
C THR A 280 -4.41 -18.02 24.74
N VAL A 281 -5.09 -18.55 25.74
CA VAL A 281 -5.14 -19.97 26.01
C VAL A 281 -6.58 -20.46 26.06
N ASP A 282 -6.82 -21.70 25.66
CA ASP A 282 -8.12 -22.35 25.78
C ASP A 282 -8.38 -22.85 27.21
N THR A 283 -9.51 -23.50 27.43
CA THR A 283 -9.91 -24.07 28.74
C THR A 283 -8.98 -25.21 29.22
N GLU A 284 -8.19 -25.79 28.31
CA GLU A 284 -7.21 -26.82 28.62
C GLU A 284 -5.78 -26.27 28.75
N GLY A 285 -5.61 -24.92 28.67
CA GLY A 285 -4.31 -24.25 28.76
C GLY A 285 -3.50 -24.29 27.47
N ARG A 286 -4.06 -24.75 26.34
CA ARG A 286 -3.37 -24.76 25.03
C ARG A 286 -3.40 -23.36 24.40
N ARG A 287 -2.27 -22.98 23.79
CA ARG A 287 -2.16 -21.70 23.09
C ARG A 287 -3.15 -21.60 21.95
N GLY A 288 -3.85 -20.49 21.88
CA GLY A 288 -4.76 -20.13 20.79
C GLY A 288 -4.67 -18.65 20.44
N PHE A 289 -5.44 -18.23 19.43
CA PHE A 289 -5.48 -16.86 18.93
C PHE A 289 -6.93 -16.39 18.81
N VAL A 290 -7.16 -15.10 19.08
CA VAL A 290 -8.48 -14.48 19.03
C VAL A 290 -8.38 -13.06 18.47
N LEU A 291 -9.49 -12.52 17.92
CA LEU A 291 -9.63 -11.08 17.75
C LEU A 291 -9.84 -10.43 19.12
N THR A 292 -9.15 -9.33 19.37
CA THR A 292 -9.21 -8.62 20.65
C THR A 292 -9.60 -7.15 20.49
N LEU A 293 -10.02 -6.52 21.58
CA LEU A 293 -10.41 -5.10 21.61
C LEU A 293 -11.48 -4.74 20.57
N GLN A 294 -12.32 -5.68 20.15
CA GLN A 294 -13.33 -5.50 19.08
C GLN A 294 -14.35 -4.40 19.40
N ALA A 295 -14.56 -4.06 20.68
CA ALA A 295 -15.44 -2.96 21.09
C ALA A 295 -15.05 -1.57 20.50
N ARG A 296 -13.86 -1.43 19.86
CA ARG A 296 -13.44 -0.21 19.16
C ARG A 296 -14.00 -0.13 17.73
N GLU A 297 -14.37 -1.29 17.16
CA GLU A 297 -14.72 -1.41 15.74
C GLU A 297 -16.16 -0.93 15.47
N GLN A 298 -16.41 -0.49 14.22
CA GLN A 298 -17.67 0.14 13.83
C GLN A 298 -18.90 -0.77 13.96
N HIS A 299 -18.77 -2.09 13.77
CA HIS A 299 -19.88 -3.04 13.88
C HIS A 299 -20.42 -3.18 15.32
N ILE A 300 -19.63 -2.76 16.33
CA ILE A 300 -20.02 -2.72 17.73
C ILE A 300 -20.32 -1.29 18.18
N ARG A 301 -19.38 -0.36 17.95
CA ARG A 301 -19.47 1.04 18.42
C ARG A 301 -20.32 1.94 17.55
N ARG A 302 -20.60 1.55 16.31
CA ARG A 302 -21.37 2.32 15.33
C ARG A 302 -20.76 3.71 15.12
N GLU A 303 -21.54 4.80 15.28
CA GLU A 303 -21.11 6.20 15.13
C GLU A 303 -20.00 6.63 16.12
N LYS A 304 -19.83 5.87 17.21
CA LYS A 304 -18.78 6.12 18.23
C LYS A 304 -17.49 5.33 17.98
N ALA A 305 -17.37 4.66 16.84
CA ALA A 305 -16.18 3.90 16.50
C ALA A 305 -14.95 4.79 16.33
N ASN A 306 -13.78 4.23 16.60
CA ASN A 306 -12.52 4.95 16.42
C ASN A 306 -12.16 5.16 14.95
N SER A 307 -12.68 4.31 14.05
CA SER A 307 -12.40 4.30 12.63
C SER A 307 -13.57 3.71 11.85
N ASN A 308 -13.69 4.06 10.59
CA ASN A 308 -14.64 3.47 9.64
C ASN A 308 -14.06 2.26 8.89
N ILE A 309 -12.85 1.82 9.23
CA ILE A 309 -12.26 0.61 8.66
C ILE A 309 -13.15 -0.58 9.01
N CYS A 310 -13.64 -1.28 7.97
CA CYS A 310 -14.48 -2.47 8.12
C CYS A 310 -13.69 -3.75 7.89
N SER A 311 -12.87 -3.77 6.86
CA SER A 311 -12.04 -4.90 6.47
C SER A 311 -10.56 -4.47 6.42
N ASN A 312 -9.70 -5.36 5.97
CA ASN A 312 -8.28 -5.10 5.81
C ASN A 312 -7.74 -5.87 4.60
N GLN A 313 -6.46 -5.71 4.29
CA GLN A 313 -5.77 -6.42 3.20
C GLN A 313 -5.12 -7.72 3.72
N ALA A 314 -5.94 -8.65 4.22
CA ALA A 314 -5.44 -9.84 4.91
C ALA A 314 -4.52 -10.71 4.05
N LEU A 315 -4.86 -10.93 2.77
CA LEU A 315 -4.01 -11.69 1.85
C LEU A 315 -2.70 -10.97 1.54
N CYS A 316 -2.73 -9.65 1.41
CA CYS A 316 -1.53 -8.83 1.23
C CYS A 316 -0.63 -8.87 2.48
N ALA A 317 -1.22 -8.80 3.68
CA ALA A 317 -0.50 -8.95 4.95
C ALA A 317 0.14 -10.34 5.09
N LEU A 318 -0.55 -11.40 4.66
CA LEU A 318 0.00 -12.75 4.62
C LEU A 318 1.19 -12.84 3.64
N ARG A 319 1.09 -12.25 2.44
CA ARG A 319 2.20 -12.19 1.49
C ARG A 319 3.42 -11.49 2.08
N ALA A 320 3.20 -10.36 2.74
CA ALA A 320 4.26 -9.62 3.43
C ALA A 320 4.91 -10.44 4.57
N LEU A 321 4.10 -11.15 5.34
CA LEU A 321 4.61 -12.06 6.38
C LEU A 321 5.48 -13.17 5.77
N ILE A 322 5.00 -13.84 4.71
CA ILE A 322 5.76 -14.90 4.03
C ILE A 322 7.08 -14.35 3.49
N TYR A 323 7.04 -13.17 2.84
CA TYR A 323 8.23 -12.51 2.34
C TYR A 323 9.24 -12.22 3.46
N LEU A 324 8.80 -11.63 4.56
CA LEU A 324 9.67 -11.34 5.72
C LEU A 324 10.23 -12.61 6.37
N CYS A 325 9.45 -13.69 6.46
CA CYS A 325 9.92 -14.97 6.96
C CYS A 325 10.98 -15.62 6.04
N LEU A 326 10.83 -15.48 4.71
CA LEU A 326 11.80 -16.01 3.75
C LEU A 326 13.09 -15.18 3.72
N ALA A 327 12.97 -13.86 3.74
CA ALA A 327 14.11 -12.96 3.73
C ALA A 327 14.89 -13.03 5.06
N GLY A 328 14.17 -13.04 6.17
CA GLY A 328 14.78 -12.87 7.48
C GLY A 328 15.50 -11.51 7.61
N PRO A 329 16.17 -11.25 8.73
CA PRO A 329 16.91 -9.99 8.93
C PRO A 329 18.06 -9.83 7.93
N GLU A 330 18.80 -10.89 7.62
CA GLU A 330 19.93 -10.84 6.70
C GLU A 330 19.48 -10.60 5.24
N GLY A 331 18.40 -11.26 4.79
CA GLY A 331 17.87 -11.05 3.46
C GLY A 331 17.31 -9.64 3.28
N LEU A 332 16.56 -9.13 4.25
CA LEU A 332 16.02 -7.76 4.20
C LEU A 332 17.17 -6.73 4.17
N ARG A 333 18.22 -6.94 4.97
CA ARG A 333 19.43 -6.12 4.93
C ARG A 333 20.08 -6.15 3.56
N GLY A 334 20.29 -7.33 2.99
CA GLY A 334 20.90 -7.50 1.66
C GLY A 334 20.11 -6.81 0.55
N VAL A 335 18.76 -6.87 0.59
CA VAL A 335 17.90 -6.13 -0.35
C VAL A 335 18.07 -4.61 -0.16
N ALA A 336 18.04 -4.12 1.07
CA ALA A 336 18.22 -2.70 1.36
C ALA A 336 19.58 -2.16 0.92
N GLU A 337 20.67 -2.89 1.22
CA GLU A 337 22.02 -2.55 0.80
C GLU A 337 22.16 -2.54 -0.75
N ALA A 338 21.57 -3.52 -1.43
CA ALA A 338 21.57 -3.59 -2.88
C ALA A 338 20.80 -2.42 -3.51
N CYS A 339 19.63 -2.07 -2.99
CA CYS A 339 18.84 -0.91 -3.43
C CYS A 339 19.66 0.38 -3.28
N ASN A 340 20.22 0.62 -2.11
CA ASN A 340 21.00 1.82 -1.82
C ASN A 340 22.26 1.91 -2.71
N ALA A 341 23.07 0.85 -2.77
CA ALA A 341 24.30 0.84 -3.56
C ALA A 341 24.05 1.08 -5.06
N LYS A 342 22.98 0.49 -5.61
CA LYS A 342 22.60 0.66 -7.02
C LYS A 342 22.01 2.06 -7.27
N ALA A 343 21.23 2.60 -6.35
CA ALA A 343 20.72 3.97 -6.45
C ALA A 343 21.85 4.99 -6.44
N GLU A 344 22.80 4.88 -5.51
CA GLU A 344 23.96 5.77 -5.44
C GLU A 344 24.88 5.61 -6.70
N TYR A 345 25.01 4.40 -7.24
CA TYR A 345 25.71 4.19 -8.51
C TYR A 345 25.05 4.97 -9.66
N LEU A 346 23.73 4.81 -9.85
CA LEU A 346 23.02 5.51 -10.91
C LEU A 346 22.99 7.02 -10.69
N LYS A 347 22.79 7.46 -9.45
CA LYS A 347 22.84 8.87 -9.05
C LYS A 347 24.17 9.52 -9.44
N ALA A 348 25.28 8.87 -9.14
CA ALA A 348 26.63 9.34 -9.52
C ALA A 348 26.81 9.40 -11.05
N ARG A 349 26.28 8.41 -11.78
CA ARG A 349 26.31 8.39 -13.26
C ARG A 349 25.53 9.57 -13.87
N LEU A 350 24.34 9.83 -13.34
CA LEU A 350 23.49 10.94 -13.82
C LEU A 350 24.01 12.30 -13.38
N ALA A 351 24.61 12.41 -12.20
CA ALA A 351 25.20 13.65 -11.68
C ALA A 351 26.33 14.20 -12.59
N ALA A 352 26.98 13.34 -13.36
CA ALA A 352 27.97 13.76 -14.35
C ALA A 352 27.36 14.53 -15.55
N ARG A 353 26.03 14.45 -15.74
CA ARG A 353 25.30 15.02 -16.88
C ARG A 353 24.20 15.99 -16.48
N PHE A 354 23.52 15.72 -15.36
CA PHE A 354 22.35 16.44 -14.89
C PHE A 354 22.54 16.89 -13.45
N PRO A 355 22.11 18.09 -13.06
CA PRO A 355 22.07 18.49 -11.65
C PRO A 355 21.20 17.53 -10.85
N VAL A 356 21.72 17.00 -9.74
CA VAL A 356 20.95 16.22 -8.76
C VAL A 356 20.32 17.22 -7.78
N ALA A 357 18.98 17.13 -7.65
CA ALA A 357 18.23 18.08 -6.83
C ALA A 357 18.43 17.84 -5.31
N ASN A 358 18.77 16.61 -4.93
CA ASN A 358 19.07 16.21 -3.56
C ASN A 358 20.47 15.55 -3.46
N PRO A 359 21.53 16.34 -3.37
CA PRO A 359 22.92 15.85 -3.40
C PRO A 359 23.34 15.11 -2.11
N GLY A 360 22.57 15.22 -1.03
CA GLY A 360 22.80 14.51 0.23
C GLY A 360 22.58 12.99 0.12
N PRO A 361 22.73 12.26 1.24
CA PRO A 361 22.49 10.81 1.25
C PRO A 361 21.02 10.48 0.92
N THR A 362 20.82 9.47 0.07
CA THR A 362 19.50 8.98 -0.32
C THR A 362 19.41 7.48 -0.07
N PHE A 363 18.22 6.90 -0.10
CA PHE A 363 18.07 5.45 0.02
C PHE A 363 18.02 4.78 -1.35
N ASN A 364 16.85 4.72 -1.97
CA ASN A 364 16.63 4.07 -3.27
C ASN A 364 16.01 5.00 -4.32
N GLU A 365 15.82 6.25 -3.98
CA GLU A 365 15.28 7.30 -4.86
C GLU A 365 16.11 8.56 -4.77
N PHE A 366 16.15 9.30 -5.88
CA PHE A 366 16.76 10.62 -5.98
C PHE A 366 16.14 11.39 -7.13
N ALA A 367 16.17 12.73 -7.07
CA ALA A 367 15.63 13.59 -8.11
C ALA A 367 16.76 14.21 -8.94
N VAL A 368 16.57 14.22 -10.27
CA VAL A 368 17.46 14.89 -11.22
C VAL A 368 16.71 16.00 -11.95
N ARG A 369 17.40 17.09 -12.25
CA ARG A 369 16.87 18.18 -13.04
C ARG A 369 17.34 18.02 -14.49
N LEU A 370 16.39 17.88 -15.40
CA LEU A 370 16.62 17.71 -16.83
C LEU A 370 16.62 19.06 -17.57
N PRO A 371 17.26 19.17 -18.74
CA PRO A 371 17.19 20.38 -19.57
C PRO A 371 15.86 20.53 -20.30
N ILE A 372 15.00 19.53 -20.27
CA ILE A 372 13.67 19.47 -20.89
C ILE A 372 12.62 19.06 -19.87
N PRO A 373 11.33 19.29 -20.14
CA PRO A 373 10.26 18.81 -19.28
C PRO A 373 10.33 17.29 -19.01
N ALA A 374 10.25 16.89 -17.74
CA ALA A 374 10.41 15.50 -17.32
C ALA A 374 9.35 14.57 -17.94
N GLU A 375 8.13 15.06 -18.21
CA GLU A 375 7.09 14.29 -18.92
C GLU A 375 7.53 13.95 -20.36
N ARG A 376 8.18 14.92 -21.06
CA ARG A 376 8.70 14.69 -22.40
C ARG A 376 9.87 13.71 -22.39
N ALA A 377 10.75 13.82 -21.40
CA ALA A 377 11.84 12.86 -21.20
C ALA A 377 11.28 11.45 -20.93
N ALA A 378 10.29 11.32 -20.04
CA ALA A 378 9.65 10.04 -19.74
C ALA A 378 9.00 9.40 -20.96
N ALA A 379 8.33 10.18 -21.83
CA ALA A 379 7.77 9.69 -23.09
C ALA A 379 8.87 9.18 -24.05
N GLY A 380 9.96 9.93 -24.23
CA GLY A 380 11.08 9.53 -25.08
C GLY A 380 11.83 8.29 -24.56
N MET A 381 11.90 8.14 -23.24
CA MET A 381 12.47 6.96 -22.59
C MET A 381 11.59 5.72 -22.74
N LEU A 382 10.27 5.87 -22.71
CA LEU A 382 9.34 4.77 -22.94
C LEU A 382 9.51 4.16 -24.33
N GLU A 383 9.77 4.98 -25.36
CA GLU A 383 10.05 4.49 -26.72
C GLU A 383 11.40 3.70 -26.79
N ARG A 384 12.28 3.90 -25.82
CA ARG A 384 13.56 3.19 -25.67
C ARG A 384 13.50 2.00 -24.71
N GLY A 385 12.28 1.67 -24.23
CA GLY A 385 12.05 0.51 -23.34
C GLY A 385 12.30 0.79 -21.87
N PHE A 386 12.25 2.05 -21.42
CA PHE A 386 12.41 2.42 -20.01
C PHE A 386 11.21 3.18 -19.47
N LEU A 387 10.74 2.82 -18.27
CA LEU A 387 9.92 3.68 -17.44
C LEU A 387 10.86 4.55 -16.59
N ALA A 388 11.09 5.79 -17.04
CA ALA A 388 12.24 6.58 -16.60
C ALA A 388 12.18 7.07 -15.16
N GLY A 389 11.00 7.13 -14.57
CA GLY A 389 10.79 7.71 -13.24
C GLY A 389 9.51 8.54 -13.21
N LEU A 390 9.29 9.21 -12.09
CA LEU A 390 8.09 10.03 -11.86
C LEU A 390 8.40 11.51 -12.11
N PRO A 391 7.76 12.18 -13.12
CA PRO A 391 7.81 13.62 -13.25
C PRO A 391 7.22 14.29 -11.99
N LEU A 392 8.02 15.06 -11.25
CA LEU A 392 7.60 15.58 -9.94
C LEU A 392 6.49 16.61 -10.02
N ALA A 393 6.40 17.37 -11.12
CA ALA A 393 5.30 18.30 -11.37
C ALA A 393 3.94 17.60 -11.44
N ALA A 394 3.86 16.38 -11.98
CA ALA A 394 2.62 15.61 -12.08
C ALA A 394 1.96 15.31 -10.72
N VAL A 395 2.75 15.30 -9.65
CA VAL A 395 2.27 15.07 -8.27
C VAL A 395 2.37 16.32 -7.39
N GLY A 396 2.82 17.44 -7.93
CA GLY A 396 2.95 18.71 -7.21
C GLY A 396 4.14 18.72 -6.21
N ALA A 397 5.22 17.99 -6.52
CA ALA A 397 6.38 17.83 -5.62
C ALA A 397 7.66 18.48 -6.16
N GLY A 398 7.62 19.15 -7.29
CA GLY A 398 8.77 19.80 -7.93
C GLY A 398 8.36 20.60 -9.16
N ASP A 399 9.34 21.09 -9.91
CA ASP A 399 9.10 21.79 -11.16
C ASP A 399 8.98 20.81 -12.36
N GLU A 400 8.62 21.35 -13.54
CA GLU A 400 8.36 20.56 -14.74
C GLU A 400 9.56 19.77 -15.25
N ASN A 401 10.79 20.18 -14.88
CA ASN A 401 12.03 19.56 -15.34
C ASN A 401 12.58 18.53 -14.33
N GLU A 402 11.93 18.31 -13.20
CA GLU A 402 12.40 17.39 -12.19
C GLU A 402 11.82 15.99 -12.35
N LEU A 403 12.70 14.99 -12.44
CA LEU A 403 12.38 13.58 -12.56
C LEU A 403 12.86 12.83 -11.31
N LEU A 404 11.96 12.16 -10.60
CA LEU A 404 12.28 11.25 -9.49
C LEU A 404 12.59 9.87 -10.05
N VAL A 405 13.80 9.39 -9.81
CA VAL A 405 14.30 8.09 -10.29
C VAL A 405 14.44 7.14 -9.11
N ALA A 406 13.86 5.94 -9.24
CA ALA A 406 13.96 4.89 -8.23
C ALA A 406 14.78 3.71 -8.74
N VAL A 407 15.55 3.11 -7.85
CA VAL A 407 16.37 1.92 -8.16
C VAL A 407 16.14 0.88 -7.07
N THR A 408 15.89 -0.35 -7.49
CA THR A 408 15.75 -1.49 -6.58
C THR A 408 16.86 -2.53 -6.82
N GLU A 409 16.89 -3.56 -5.98
CA GLU A 409 17.83 -4.68 -6.11
C GLU A 409 17.68 -5.44 -7.44
N THR A 410 16.54 -5.29 -8.12
CA THR A 410 16.27 -5.97 -9.40
C THR A 410 17.06 -5.38 -10.58
N ARG A 411 17.51 -4.14 -10.49
CA ARG A 411 18.23 -3.49 -11.58
C ARG A 411 19.66 -4.03 -11.72
N THR A 412 20.06 -4.31 -12.96
CA THR A 412 21.44 -4.70 -13.28
C THR A 412 22.27 -3.47 -13.61
N ARG A 413 23.60 -3.61 -13.51
CA ARG A 413 24.53 -2.53 -13.91
C ARG A 413 24.34 -2.14 -15.37
N SER A 414 24.19 -3.14 -16.26
CA SER A 414 23.97 -2.91 -17.69
C SER A 414 22.70 -2.11 -17.97
N GLU A 415 21.60 -2.40 -17.26
CA GLU A 415 20.34 -1.64 -17.39
C GLU A 415 20.51 -0.19 -16.91
N MET A 416 21.21 0.03 -15.80
CA MET A 416 21.47 1.37 -15.28
C MET A 416 22.38 2.20 -16.21
N ASP A 417 23.42 1.58 -16.78
CA ASP A 417 24.29 2.23 -17.76
C ASP A 417 23.55 2.57 -19.06
N ALA A 418 22.72 1.64 -19.57
CA ALA A 418 21.87 1.87 -20.73
C ALA A 418 20.80 2.95 -20.48
N PHE A 419 20.20 2.97 -19.30
CA PHE A 419 19.25 4.01 -18.88
C PHE A 419 19.91 5.40 -18.90
N ALA A 420 21.11 5.54 -18.31
CA ALA A 420 21.82 6.82 -18.26
C ALA A 420 22.16 7.34 -19.66
N ALA A 421 22.62 6.46 -20.55
CA ALA A 421 22.93 6.80 -21.94
C ALA A 421 21.66 7.19 -22.72
N ALA A 422 20.57 6.42 -22.59
CA ALA A 422 19.30 6.71 -23.25
C ALA A 422 18.68 8.04 -22.79
N LEU A 423 18.77 8.35 -21.49
CA LEU A 423 18.27 9.61 -20.95
C LEU A 423 19.05 10.82 -21.48
N GLU A 424 20.35 10.69 -21.59
CA GLU A 424 21.22 11.71 -22.20
C GLU A 424 20.84 11.95 -23.67
N GLU A 425 20.68 10.89 -24.46
CA GLU A 425 20.24 10.99 -25.86
C GLU A 425 18.86 11.66 -26.01
N VAL A 426 17.88 11.27 -25.17
CA VAL A 426 16.54 11.87 -25.19
C VAL A 426 16.60 13.34 -24.90
N CYS A 427 17.43 13.76 -23.93
CA CYS A 427 17.56 15.18 -23.58
C CYS A 427 18.27 16.01 -24.67
N HIS A 428 19.21 15.44 -25.39
CA HIS A 428 19.94 16.12 -26.49
C HIS A 428 19.20 16.10 -27.82
N ALA A 429 18.35 15.10 -28.12
CA ALA A 429 17.60 15.01 -29.36
C ALA A 429 16.57 16.15 -29.56
N VAL A 430 16.42 17.02 -28.59
CA VAL A 430 15.45 18.15 -28.59
C VAL A 430 16.09 19.44 -29.08
N ASP A 431 17.43 19.50 -29.16
CA ASP A 431 18.18 20.68 -29.61
C ASP A 431 18.37 20.69 -31.16
N LEU A 432 17.80 19.69 -31.85
CA LEU A 432 17.77 19.56 -33.31
C LEU A 432 16.34 19.65 -33.88
#